data_80a59408df46dec4e6af94b8ba263a57
#
_entry.id   80a59408df46dec4e6af94b8ba263a57
#
_cell.length_a   1.000
_cell.length_b   1.000
_cell.length_c   1.000
_cell.angle_alpha   90.00
_cell.angle_beta   90.00
_cell.angle_gamma   90.00
#
_symmetry.space_group_name_H-M   'P 1'
#
loop_
_entity.id
_entity.type
_entity.pdbx_description
1 polymer ?
#
loop_
_entity_poly.entity_id
_entity_poly.type
_entity_poly.pdbx_seq_one_letter_code
_entity_poly.pdbx_strand_id
1 'polypeptide(L)'
;KKALEFIDTQLDRYYNKLKLSENKIKEFHEGNNYTTVDRSSAYFDRGVRLENELIDLELQLSVLKEIKLSISSNKGDLDVYDLLPILAGTEYAGGIMSLITNLKELLIQKENLQFEVTDNSEAVKSLGHRIQVQKKILFESINSSIEKLEVKRNKILEKTQDLQDKFKNVPEQELEYARLQRVLSIDEKFFTMLMERRTEYSISDAGFVSEHIILDRAIVPTVPISPNKIIFLGLGLALGLMFSLILL
;
A
#
# COMPACT_ATOMS: atom_id res chain seq x y z
N LYS A 1 -1.96 8.70 -3.00
CA LYS A 1 -3.28 9.39 -2.98
C LYS A 1 -4.45 8.42 -2.88
N LYS A 2 -4.60 7.40 -3.77
CA LYS A 2 -5.71 6.42 -3.72
C LYS A 2 -5.72 5.59 -2.44
N ALA A 3 -4.55 5.16 -1.95
CA ALA A 3 -4.46 4.40 -0.72
C ALA A 3 -4.86 5.23 0.50
N LEU A 4 -4.47 6.50 0.55
CA LEU A 4 -4.87 7.42 1.62
C LEU A 4 -6.38 7.65 1.59
N GLU A 5 -6.97 7.87 0.41
CA GLU A 5 -8.41 8.03 0.21
C GLU A 5 -9.19 6.77 0.66
N PHE A 6 -8.66 5.57 0.36
CA PHE A 6 -9.22 4.32 0.85
C PHE A 6 -9.17 4.24 2.39
N ILE A 7 -8.01 4.54 2.98
CA ILE A 7 -7.85 4.53 4.45
C ILE A 7 -8.79 5.56 5.09
N ASP A 8 -8.88 6.77 4.57
CA ASP A 8 -9.78 7.82 5.07
C ASP A 8 -11.24 7.38 4.98
N THR A 9 -11.66 6.76 3.88
CA THR A 9 -13.00 6.19 3.74
C THR A 9 -13.29 5.09 4.77
N GLN A 10 -12.33 4.22 5.06
CA GLN A 10 -12.47 3.20 6.08
C GLN A 10 -12.51 3.81 7.50
N LEU A 11 -11.69 4.84 7.75
CA LEU A 11 -11.69 5.58 9.03
C LEU A 11 -13.05 6.19 9.32
N ASP A 12 -13.66 6.88 8.37
CA ASP A 12 -15.00 7.47 8.52
C ASP A 12 -16.06 6.39 8.82
N ARG A 13 -15.95 5.26 8.13
CA ARG A 13 -16.85 4.11 8.36
C ARG A 13 -16.71 3.55 9.77
N TYR A 14 -15.48 3.33 10.23
CA TYR A 14 -15.24 2.77 11.57
C TYR A 14 -15.47 3.77 12.69
N TYR A 15 -15.25 5.06 12.47
CA TYR A 15 -15.66 6.11 13.41
C TYR A 15 -17.16 6.11 13.67
N ASN A 16 -17.97 5.98 12.62
CA ASN A 16 -19.42 5.89 12.75
C ASN A 16 -19.87 4.60 13.48
N LYS A 17 -19.19 3.47 13.23
CA LYS A 17 -19.45 2.22 13.95
C LYS A 17 -19.10 2.36 15.45
N LEU A 18 -17.94 2.90 15.75
CA LEU A 18 -17.47 3.14 17.12
C LEU A 18 -18.49 3.96 17.91
N LYS A 19 -18.91 5.08 17.36
CA LYS A 19 -19.94 5.95 17.97
C LYS A 19 -21.28 5.21 18.20
N LEU A 20 -21.67 4.33 17.28
CA LEU A 20 -22.86 3.51 17.43
C LEU A 20 -22.70 2.49 18.56
N SER A 21 -21.54 1.86 18.68
CA SER A 21 -21.23 0.87 19.72
C SER A 21 -21.15 1.50 21.11
N GLU A 22 -20.55 2.69 21.23
CA GLU A 22 -20.54 3.50 22.45
C GLU A 22 -21.98 3.83 22.94
N ASN A 23 -22.82 4.29 22.02
CA ASN A 23 -24.22 4.60 22.34
C ASN A 23 -24.98 3.37 22.81
N LYS A 24 -24.80 2.21 22.20
CA LYS A 24 -25.44 0.96 22.63
C LYS A 24 -25.05 0.54 24.06
N ILE A 25 -23.78 0.67 24.42
CA ILE A 25 -23.30 0.39 25.77
C ILE A 25 -23.93 1.37 26.76
N LYS A 26 -23.98 2.65 26.41
CA LYS A 26 -24.61 3.67 27.24
C LYS A 26 -26.09 3.39 27.47
N GLU A 27 -26.85 3.09 26.42
CA GLU A 27 -28.27 2.70 26.48
C GLU A 27 -28.47 1.46 27.38
N PHE A 28 -27.58 0.46 27.27
CA PHE A 28 -27.63 -0.75 28.10
C PHE A 28 -27.42 -0.43 29.58
N HIS A 29 -26.46 0.43 29.91
CA HIS A 29 -26.20 0.87 31.30
C HIS A 29 -27.36 1.66 31.87
N GLU A 30 -27.94 2.57 31.09
CA GLU A 30 -29.08 3.39 31.53
C GLU A 30 -30.36 2.55 31.77
N GLY A 31 -30.54 1.48 30.98
CA GLY A 31 -31.73 0.61 31.06
C GLY A 31 -31.69 -0.47 32.14
N ASN A 32 -30.50 -0.92 32.55
CA ASN A 32 -30.38 -2.17 33.33
C ASN A 32 -29.80 -2.04 34.75
N ASN A 33 -29.43 -0.86 35.23
CA ASN A 33 -28.76 -0.67 36.54
C ASN A 33 -27.64 -1.69 36.82
N TYR A 34 -26.88 -2.03 35.77
CA TYR A 34 -25.97 -3.16 35.76
C TYR A 34 -24.66 -2.85 36.52
N THR A 35 -24.46 -3.56 37.63
CA THR A 35 -23.21 -3.58 38.39
C THR A 35 -22.39 -4.80 37.93
N THR A 36 -21.23 -4.57 37.36
CA THR A 36 -20.28 -5.60 36.85
C THR A 36 -20.02 -6.69 37.87
N VAL A 37 -20.37 -7.93 37.56
CA VAL A 37 -20.04 -9.11 38.35
C VAL A 37 -18.93 -9.90 37.68
N ASP A 38 -17.87 -10.14 38.42
CA ASP A 38 -16.52 -10.59 38.05
C ASP A 38 -16.41 -12.10 37.68
N ARG A 39 -17.48 -12.77 37.24
CA ARG A 39 -17.47 -14.23 37.10
C ARG A 39 -17.16 -14.81 35.73
N SER A 40 -17.08 -13.98 34.72
CA SER A 40 -16.87 -14.48 33.31
C SER A 40 -15.59 -13.99 32.66
N SER A 41 -14.70 -13.31 33.39
CA SER A 41 -13.52 -12.63 32.83
C SER A 41 -12.63 -13.50 31.92
N ALA A 42 -12.32 -14.75 32.31
CA ALA A 42 -11.44 -15.62 31.52
C ALA A 42 -12.05 -16.05 30.16
N TYR A 43 -13.36 -16.21 30.08
CA TYR A 43 -14.04 -16.54 28.83
C TYR A 43 -14.20 -15.30 27.95
N PHE A 44 -14.47 -14.15 28.55
CA PHE A 44 -14.52 -12.86 27.85
C PHE A 44 -13.17 -12.51 27.23
N ASP A 45 -12.09 -12.62 28.02
CA ASP A 45 -10.73 -12.37 27.53
C ASP A 45 -10.37 -13.27 26.37
N ARG A 46 -10.83 -14.53 26.37
CA ARG A 46 -10.63 -15.42 25.25
C ARG A 46 -11.45 -15.02 24.03
N GLY A 47 -12.70 -14.61 24.23
CA GLY A 47 -13.55 -14.08 23.17
C GLY A 47 -12.95 -12.84 22.52
N VAL A 48 -12.55 -11.86 23.35
CA VAL A 48 -11.88 -10.64 22.89
C VAL A 48 -10.59 -10.95 22.13
N ARG A 49 -9.79 -11.92 22.57
CA ARG A 49 -8.58 -12.33 21.82
C ARG A 49 -8.92 -12.90 20.46
N LEU A 50 -9.90 -13.82 20.36
CA LEU A 50 -10.30 -14.43 19.08
C LEU A 50 -10.85 -13.38 18.10
N GLU A 51 -11.59 -12.42 18.60
CA GLU A 51 -12.12 -11.35 17.74
C GLU A 51 -11.07 -10.33 17.35
N ASN A 52 -10.14 -10.00 18.23
CA ASN A 52 -8.98 -9.22 17.87
C ASN A 52 -8.16 -9.90 16.74
N GLU A 53 -7.99 -11.22 16.83
CA GLU A 53 -7.34 -12.00 15.77
C GLU A 53 -8.17 -12.01 14.48
N LEU A 54 -9.49 -12.09 14.58
CA LEU A 54 -10.39 -12.01 13.44
C LEU A 54 -10.30 -10.64 12.73
N ILE A 55 -10.25 -9.56 13.50
CA ILE A 55 -10.07 -8.20 13.00
C ILE A 55 -8.78 -8.06 12.20
N ASP A 56 -7.66 -8.56 12.77
CA ASP A 56 -6.37 -8.51 12.10
C ASP A 56 -6.40 -9.26 10.77
N LEU A 57 -7.06 -10.42 10.74
CA LEU A 57 -7.24 -11.21 9.52
C LEU A 57 -8.12 -10.52 8.48
N GLU A 58 -9.22 -9.91 8.91
CA GLU A 58 -10.12 -9.19 7.99
C GLU A 58 -9.44 -7.96 7.38
N LEU A 59 -8.64 -7.24 8.16
CA LEU A 59 -7.84 -6.15 7.63
C LEU A 59 -6.83 -6.66 6.58
N GLN A 60 -6.06 -7.69 6.90
CA GLN A 60 -5.10 -8.28 5.98
C GLN A 60 -5.77 -8.78 4.69
N LEU A 61 -6.94 -9.44 4.81
CA LEU A 61 -7.75 -9.86 3.67
C LEU A 61 -8.21 -8.68 2.81
N SER A 62 -8.69 -7.61 3.45
CA SER A 62 -9.12 -6.40 2.75
C SER A 62 -7.98 -5.77 1.95
N VAL A 63 -6.81 -5.64 2.57
CA VAL A 63 -5.60 -5.12 1.92
C VAL A 63 -5.18 -5.97 0.71
N LEU A 64 -5.10 -7.30 0.89
CA LEU A 64 -4.70 -8.19 -0.20
C LEU A 64 -5.72 -8.20 -1.35
N LYS A 65 -7.01 -8.13 -1.04
CA LYS A 65 -8.08 -8.03 -2.05
C LYS A 65 -7.99 -6.73 -2.83
N GLU A 66 -7.69 -5.62 -2.18
CA GLU A 66 -7.48 -4.32 -2.85
C GLU A 66 -6.26 -4.36 -3.78
N ILE A 67 -5.14 -4.90 -3.32
CA ILE A 67 -3.95 -5.09 -4.15
C ILE A 67 -4.26 -5.99 -5.35
N LYS A 68 -4.98 -7.10 -5.14
CA LYS A 68 -5.41 -8.00 -6.22
C LYS A 68 -6.25 -7.27 -7.27
N LEU A 69 -7.21 -6.45 -6.85
CA LEU A 69 -8.03 -5.64 -7.75
C LEU A 69 -7.19 -4.62 -8.52
N SER A 70 -6.24 -3.98 -7.86
CA SER A 70 -5.32 -3.03 -8.47
C SER A 70 -4.45 -3.68 -9.55
N ILE A 71 -3.93 -4.90 -9.30
CA ILE A 71 -3.15 -5.66 -10.27
C ILE A 71 -4.01 -6.12 -11.46
N SER A 72 -5.26 -6.51 -11.20
CA SER A 72 -6.19 -7.02 -12.22
C SER A 72 -6.77 -5.92 -13.10
N SER A 73 -6.89 -4.71 -12.59
CA SER A 73 -7.36 -3.57 -13.35
C SER A 73 -6.28 -3.19 -14.37
N ASN A 74 -6.50 -3.56 -15.63
CA ASN A 74 -5.61 -3.33 -16.78
C ASN A 74 -5.52 -1.83 -17.18
N LYS A 75 -5.78 -0.91 -16.25
CA LYS A 75 -5.59 0.52 -16.41
C LYS A 75 -4.09 0.80 -16.28
N GLY A 76 -3.47 0.84 -17.38
CA GLY A 76 -2.15 1.22 -17.89
C GLY A 76 -0.96 1.40 -16.94
N ASP A 77 -1.08 1.99 -15.81
CA ASP A 77 0.00 2.16 -14.83
C ASP A 77 -0.48 1.71 -13.46
N LEU A 78 -0.10 0.48 -13.12
CA LEU A 78 -0.13 0.02 -11.75
C LEU A 78 0.89 0.89 -11.01
N ASP A 79 0.41 1.83 -10.22
CA ASP A 79 1.32 2.55 -9.32
C ASP A 79 1.73 1.60 -8.19
N VAL A 80 2.74 0.77 -8.52
CA VAL A 80 3.29 -0.25 -7.62
C VAL A 80 3.81 0.39 -6.34
N TYR A 81 4.12 1.68 -6.39
CA TYR A 81 4.59 2.46 -5.24
C TYR A 81 3.49 2.69 -4.20
N ASP A 82 2.23 2.83 -4.64
CA ASP A 82 1.09 3.01 -3.75
C ASP A 82 0.74 1.72 -2.96
N LEU A 83 1.26 0.56 -3.38
CA LEU A 83 0.97 -0.72 -2.72
C LEU A 83 1.90 -1.04 -1.54
N LEU A 84 3.12 -0.50 -1.55
CA LEU A 84 4.14 -0.83 -0.56
C LEU A 84 3.75 -0.44 0.89
N PRO A 85 3.24 0.77 1.15
CA PRO A 85 2.85 1.17 2.49
C PRO A 85 1.65 0.38 3.04
N ILE A 86 0.74 -0.04 2.15
CA ILE A 86 -0.47 -0.79 2.52
C ILE A 86 -0.12 -2.17 3.08
N LEU A 87 0.96 -2.79 2.57
CA LEU A 87 1.43 -4.10 3.01
C LEU A 87 2.26 -4.06 4.30
N ALA A 88 2.80 -2.91 4.68
CA ALA A 88 3.64 -2.79 5.86
C ALA A 88 2.91 -3.31 7.11
N GLY A 89 3.58 -4.19 7.88
CA GLY A 89 3.04 -4.78 9.12
C GLY A 89 2.08 -5.95 8.93
N THR A 90 1.85 -6.46 7.71
CA THR A 90 1.12 -7.71 7.51
C THR A 90 2.06 -8.93 7.61
N GLU A 91 1.53 -10.08 8.06
CA GLU A 91 2.31 -11.33 8.18
C GLU A 91 2.94 -11.76 6.84
N TYR A 92 2.29 -11.45 5.72
CA TYR A 92 2.73 -11.80 4.37
C TYR A 92 3.54 -10.72 3.67
N ALA A 93 3.81 -9.60 4.38
CA ALA A 93 4.50 -8.44 3.82
C ALA A 93 5.84 -8.80 3.17
N GLY A 94 6.67 -9.62 3.83
CA GLY A 94 8.03 -9.90 3.37
C GLY A 94 8.11 -10.51 1.96
N GLY A 95 7.31 -11.56 1.71
CA GLY A 95 7.30 -12.24 0.41
C GLY A 95 6.68 -11.39 -0.70
N ILE A 96 5.52 -10.79 -0.43
CA ILE A 96 4.81 -9.96 -1.40
C ILE A 96 5.59 -8.67 -1.66
N MET A 97 6.20 -8.06 -0.63
CA MET A 97 7.06 -6.88 -0.75
C MET A 97 8.23 -7.12 -1.71
N SER A 98 8.90 -8.27 -1.57
CA SER A 98 9.99 -8.64 -2.48
C SER A 98 9.52 -8.74 -3.93
N LEU A 99 8.35 -9.37 -4.17
CA LEU A 99 7.78 -9.48 -5.52
C LEU A 99 7.39 -8.13 -6.11
N ILE A 100 6.86 -7.22 -5.28
CA ILE A 100 6.52 -5.85 -5.68
C ILE A 100 7.79 -5.06 -6.01
N THR A 101 8.83 -5.16 -5.18
CA THR A 101 10.11 -4.49 -5.41
C THR A 101 10.75 -4.94 -6.72
N ASN A 102 10.75 -6.26 -6.98
CA ASN A 102 11.25 -6.80 -8.25
C ASN A 102 10.44 -6.32 -9.46
N LEU A 103 9.10 -6.23 -9.31
CA LEU A 103 8.25 -5.69 -10.36
C LEU A 103 8.55 -4.21 -10.64
N LYS A 104 8.74 -3.42 -9.57
CA LYS A 104 9.16 -2.02 -9.65
C LYS A 104 10.45 -1.86 -10.43
N GLU A 105 11.48 -2.64 -10.10
CA GLU A 105 12.77 -2.60 -10.79
C GLU A 105 12.64 -2.90 -12.28
N LEU A 106 11.83 -3.90 -12.64
CA LEU A 106 11.57 -4.24 -14.04
C LEU A 106 10.82 -3.12 -14.78
N LEU A 107 9.90 -2.42 -14.11
CA LEU A 107 9.18 -1.28 -14.68
C LEU A 107 10.14 -0.10 -14.93
N ILE A 108 10.99 0.24 -13.96
CA ILE A 108 12.00 1.28 -14.10
C ILE A 108 12.98 0.94 -15.24
N GLN A 109 13.45 -0.32 -15.31
CA GLN A 109 14.31 -0.77 -16.41
C GLN A 109 13.64 -0.61 -17.79
N LYS A 110 12.33 -0.92 -17.87
CA LYS A 110 11.58 -0.74 -19.11
C LYS A 110 11.45 0.73 -19.47
N GLU A 111 11.13 1.59 -18.51
CA GLU A 111 11.02 3.04 -18.72
C GLU A 111 12.35 3.62 -19.24
N ASN A 112 13.46 3.31 -18.55
CA ASN A 112 14.79 3.75 -18.98
C ASN A 112 15.13 3.27 -20.39
N LEU A 113 14.84 2.02 -20.70
CA LEU A 113 15.12 1.45 -22.02
C LEU A 113 14.28 2.11 -23.12
N GLN A 114 13.06 2.54 -22.84
CA GLN A 114 12.20 3.25 -23.79
C GLN A 114 12.70 4.65 -24.16
N PHE A 115 13.58 5.26 -23.35
CA PHE A 115 14.28 6.51 -23.74
C PHE A 115 15.42 6.26 -24.74
N GLU A 116 15.99 5.05 -24.75
CA GLU A 116 17.16 4.73 -25.59
C GLU A 116 16.77 4.05 -26.90
N VAL A 117 15.70 3.25 -26.90
CA VAL A 117 15.29 2.43 -28.04
C VAL A 117 13.77 2.50 -28.26
N THR A 118 13.34 2.18 -29.49
CA THR A 118 11.93 2.16 -29.85
C THR A 118 11.18 1.01 -29.15
N ASP A 119 9.87 1.21 -28.88
CA ASP A 119 8.97 0.24 -28.23
C ASP A 119 8.95 -1.14 -28.94
N ASN A 120 9.26 -1.18 -30.23
CA ASN A 120 9.29 -2.41 -31.03
C ASN A 120 10.59 -3.21 -30.90
N SER A 121 11.59 -2.70 -30.19
CA SER A 121 12.87 -3.41 -30.02
C SER A 121 12.66 -4.74 -29.26
N GLU A 122 13.49 -5.71 -29.59
CA GLU A 122 13.43 -7.04 -28.96
C GLU A 122 13.72 -6.97 -27.45
N ALA A 123 14.56 -6.04 -27.04
CA ALA A 123 14.87 -5.78 -25.63
C ALA A 123 13.65 -5.30 -24.85
N VAL A 124 12.87 -4.34 -25.38
CA VAL A 124 11.63 -3.85 -24.73
C VAL A 124 10.57 -4.96 -24.68
N LYS A 125 10.42 -5.75 -25.75
CA LYS A 125 9.51 -6.91 -25.77
C LYS A 125 9.88 -7.97 -24.74
N SER A 126 11.16 -8.33 -24.65
CA SER A 126 11.67 -9.27 -23.65
C SER A 126 11.40 -8.80 -22.22
N LEU A 127 11.68 -7.53 -21.96
CA LEU A 127 11.41 -6.93 -20.63
C LEU A 127 9.91 -6.87 -20.33
N GLY A 128 9.09 -6.55 -21.34
CA GLY A 128 7.63 -6.62 -21.25
C GLY A 128 7.13 -8.02 -20.86
N HIS A 129 7.71 -9.07 -21.47
CA HIS A 129 7.39 -10.45 -21.10
C HIS A 129 7.78 -10.77 -19.64
N ARG A 130 8.97 -10.36 -19.20
CA ARG A 130 9.41 -10.53 -17.80
C ARG A 130 8.49 -9.83 -16.81
N ILE A 131 8.02 -8.62 -17.12
CA ILE A 131 7.04 -7.88 -16.33
C ILE A 131 5.72 -8.67 -16.22
N GLN A 132 5.22 -9.22 -17.32
CA GLN A 132 3.98 -10.03 -17.30
C GLN A 132 4.14 -11.29 -16.45
N VAL A 133 5.27 -11.98 -16.55
CA VAL A 133 5.58 -13.14 -15.70
C VAL A 133 5.62 -12.73 -14.22
N GLN A 134 6.29 -11.63 -13.91
CA GLN A 134 6.38 -11.13 -12.52
C GLN A 134 5.01 -10.72 -11.96
N LYS A 135 4.18 -10.05 -12.76
CA LYS A 135 2.78 -9.74 -12.40
C LYS A 135 1.98 -11.01 -12.10
N LYS A 136 2.15 -12.05 -12.92
CA LYS A 136 1.48 -13.35 -12.69
C LYS A 136 1.93 -14.01 -11.40
N ILE A 137 3.23 -14.04 -11.11
CA ILE A 137 3.78 -14.60 -9.87
C ILE A 137 3.23 -13.83 -8.66
N LEU A 138 3.21 -12.50 -8.72
CA LEU A 138 2.66 -11.65 -7.67
C LEU A 138 1.17 -11.94 -7.45
N PHE A 139 0.38 -12.03 -8.51
CA PHE A 139 -1.04 -12.35 -8.45
C PHE A 139 -1.31 -13.71 -7.80
N GLU A 140 -0.59 -14.75 -8.20
CA GLU A 140 -0.70 -16.09 -7.63
C GLU A 140 -0.28 -16.12 -6.15
N SER A 141 0.78 -15.40 -5.79
CA SER A 141 1.23 -15.27 -4.40
C SER A 141 0.17 -14.60 -3.52
N ILE A 142 -0.46 -13.54 -4.01
CA ILE A 142 -1.55 -12.85 -3.32
C ILE A 142 -2.77 -13.78 -3.17
N ASN A 143 -3.16 -14.50 -4.22
CA ASN A 143 -4.27 -15.46 -4.16
C ASN A 143 -4.03 -16.54 -3.11
N SER A 144 -2.83 -17.13 -3.10
CA SER A 144 -2.45 -18.13 -2.10
C SER A 144 -2.47 -17.58 -0.67
N SER A 145 -2.07 -16.32 -0.49
CA SER A 145 -2.11 -15.66 0.81
C SER A 145 -3.56 -15.38 1.25
N ILE A 146 -4.42 -14.93 0.34
CA ILE A 146 -5.86 -14.75 0.62
C ILE A 146 -6.50 -16.07 1.04
N GLU A 147 -6.26 -17.16 0.32
CA GLU A 147 -6.81 -18.48 0.63
C GLU A 147 -6.39 -18.95 2.03
N LYS A 148 -5.10 -18.83 2.37
CA LYS A 148 -4.59 -19.17 3.71
C LYS A 148 -5.24 -18.34 4.81
N LEU A 149 -5.41 -17.04 4.60
CA LEU A 149 -6.08 -16.15 5.55
C LEU A 149 -7.57 -16.50 5.70
N GLU A 150 -8.26 -16.83 4.61
CA GLU A 150 -9.67 -17.25 4.67
C GLU A 150 -9.83 -18.57 5.45
N VAL A 151 -8.93 -19.53 5.27
CA VAL A 151 -8.91 -20.76 6.08
C VAL A 151 -8.67 -20.44 7.56
N LYS A 152 -7.72 -19.56 7.87
CA LYS A 152 -7.44 -19.14 9.25
C LYS A 152 -8.65 -18.43 9.87
N ARG A 153 -9.28 -17.51 9.12
CA ARG A 153 -10.51 -16.82 9.53
C ARG A 153 -11.63 -17.79 9.88
N ASN A 154 -11.88 -18.77 9.01
CA ASN A 154 -12.94 -19.75 9.23
C ASN A 154 -12.69 -20.61 10.49
N LYS A 155 -11.45 -20.99 10.78
CA LYS A 155 -11.07 -21.67 12.02
C LYS A 155 -11.32 -20.79 13.26
N ILE A 156 -11.11 -19.50 13.20
CA ILE A 156 -11.38 -18.58 14.31
C ILE A 156 -12.88 -18.43 14.51
N LEU A 157 -13.65 -18.29 13.42
CA LEU A 157 -15.11 -18.24 13.49
C LEU A 157 -15.69 -19.51 14.15
N GLU A 158 -15.19 -20.69 13.79
CA GLU A 158 -15.58 -21.95 14.43
C GLU A 158 -15.27 -21.97 15.93
N LYS A 159 -14.07 -21.54 16.32
CA LYS A 159 -13.70 -21.42 17.75
C LYS A 159 -14.56 -20.41 18.49
N THR A 160 -14.94 -19.31 17.83
CA THR A 160 -15.82 -18.30 18.42
C THR A 160 -17.23 -18.86 18.63
N GLN A 161 -17.71 -19.66 17.69
CA GLN A 161 -19.00 -20.34 17.80
C GLN A 161 -19.01 -21.39 18.92
N ASP A 162 -17.97 -22.21 19.02
CA ASP A 162 -17.75 -23.15 20.13
C ASP A 162 -17.75 -22.45 21.49
N LEU A 163 -17.14 -21.27 21.55
CA LEU A 163 -17.13 -20.46 22.75
C LEU A 163 -18.54 -19.98 23.09
N GLN A 164 -19.32 -19.51 22.12
CA GLN A 164 -20.70 -19.07 22.29
C GLN A 164 -21.61 -20.22 22.78
N ASP A 165 -21.43 -21.43 22.25
CA ASP A 165 -22.21 -22.59 22.69
C ASP A 165 -21.96 -23.00 24.16
N LYS A 166 -20.75 -22.74 24.67
CA LYS A 166 -20.41 -22.95 26.08
C LYS A 166 -21.02 -21.88 27.01
N PHE A 167 -21.47 -20.76 26.46
CA PHE A 167 -22.11 -19.67 27.20
C PHE A 167 -23.61 -19.84 27.45
N LYS A 168 -24.23 -20.93 27.05
CA LYS A 168 -25.67 -21.19 27.18
C LYS A 168 -26.21 -21.11 28.63
N ASN A 169 -25.31 -21.11 29.60
CA ASN A 169 -25.67 -21.06 31.06
C ASN A 169 -25.36 -19.70 31.73
N VAL A 170 -24.99 -18.68 30.95
CA VAL A 170 -24.72 -17.33 31.49
C VAL A 170 -26.00 -16.49 31.44
N PRO A 171 -26.30 -15.67 32.46
CA PRO A 171 -27.46 -14.78 32.44
C PRO A 171 -27.49 -13.93 31.19
N GLU A 172 -28.65 -13.78 30.55
CA GLU A 172 -28.81 -13.12 29.24
C GLU A 172 -28.28 -11.67 29.26
N GLN A 173 -28.43 -10.98 30.37
CA GLN A 173 -27.90 -9.62 30.54
C GLN A 173 -26.36 -9.56 30.55
N GLU A 174 -25.70 -10.54 31.20
CA GLU A 174 -24.23 -10.63 31.17
C GLU A 174 -23.72 -10.93 29.76
N LEU A 175 -24.44 -11.78 29.05
CA LEU A 175 -24.13 -12.13 27.68
C LEU A 175 -24.27 -10.93 26.71
N GLU A 176 -25.35 -10.16 26.90
CA GLU A 176 -25.62 -8.96 26.10
C GLU A 176 -24.57 -7.88 26.35
N TYR A 177 -24.27 -7.59 27.63
CA TYR A 177 -23.23 -6.63 28.01
C TYR A 177 -21.86 -7.01 27.42
N ALA A 178 -21.48 -8.28 27.57
CA ALA A 178 -20.23 -8.78 27.02
C ALA A 178 -20.17 -8.67 25.50
N ARG A 179 -21.28 -8.94 24.81
CA ARG A 179 -21.37 -8.76 23.36
C ARG A 179 -21.19 -7.31 22.95
N LEU A 180 -21.85 -6.39 23.66
CA LEU A 180 -21.72 -4.95 23.40
C LEU A 180 -20.31 -4.43 23.65
N GLN A 181 -19.71 -4.83 24.78
CA GLN A 181 -18.34 -4.45 25.14
C GLN A 181 -17.32 -4.97 24.12
N ARG A 182 -17.54 -6.17 23.61
CA ARG A 182 -16.76 -6.79 22.57
C ARG A 182 -16.84 -6.02 21.26
N VAL A 183 -18.04 -5.69 20.80
CA VAL A 183 -18.25 -4.90 19.58
C VAL A 183 -17.56 -3.54 19.70
N LEU A 184 -17.67 -2.89 20.86
CA LEU A 184 -16.95 -1.64 21.12
C LEU A 184 -15.44 -1.81 21.00
N SER A 185 -14.86 -2.80 21.68
CA SER A 185 -13.42 -3.08 21.63
C SER A 185 -12.94 -3.36 20.21
N ILE A 186 -13.75 -4.04 19.40
CA ILE A 186 -13.50 -4.30 17.98
C ILE A 186 -13.45 -2.99 17.20
N ASP A 187 -14.47 -2.16 17.33
CA ASP A 187 -14.58 -0.91 16.59
C ASP A 187 -13.45 0.08 16.99
N GLU A 188 -13.09 0.14 18.28
CA GLU A 188 -11.93 0.89 18.79
C GLU A 188 -10.62 0.41 18.17
N LYS A 189 -10.41 -0.91 18.13
CA LYS A 189 -9.18 -1.47 17.58
C LYS A 189 -9.05 -1.22 16.08
N PHE A 190 -10.13 -1.39 15.32
CA PHE A 190 -10.14 -1.06 13.91
C PHE A 190 -9.83 0.41 13.64
N PHE A 191 -10.50 1.29 14.39
CA PHE A 191 -10.28 2.72 14.27
C PHE A 191 -8.83 3.10 14.57
N THR A 192 -8.29 2.61 15.70
CA THR A 192 -6.90 2.86 16.11
C THR A 192 -5.91 2.35 15.06
N MET A 193 -6.11 1.12 14.58
CA MET A 193 -5.23 0.50 13.59
C MET A 193 -5.26 1.27 12.26
N LEU A 194 -6.42 1.72 11.80
CA LEU A 194 -6.53 2.54 10.59
C LEU A 194 -5.88 3.91 10.78
N MET A 195 -5.98 4.52 11.97
CA MET A 195 -5.28 5.76 12.31
C MET A 195 -3.75 5.59 12.28
N GLU A 196 -3.24 4.50 12.83
CA GLU A 196 -1.82 4.15 12.76
C GLU A 196 -1.37 3.99 11.30
N ARG A 197 -2.12 3.24 10.51
CA ARG A 197 -1.83 3.05 9.08
C ARG A 197 -1.87 4.35 8.29
N ARG A 198 -2.87 5.20 8.57
CA ARG A 198 -2.93 6.54 7.96
C ARG A 198 -1.69 7.35 8.28
N THR A 199 -1.25 7.32 9.53
CA THR A 199 -0.06 8.05 9.99
C THR A 199 1.19 7.52 9.32
N GLU A 200 1.39 6.20 9.30
CA GLU A 200 2.53 5.54 8.62
C GLU A 200 2.56 5.90 7.13
N TYR A 201 1.40 5.84 6.46
CA TYR A 201 1.30 6.21 5.05
C TYR A 201 1.59 7.69 4.83
N SER A 202 1.05 8.57 5.67
CA SER A 202 1.28 10.02 5.58
C SER A 202 2.75 10.38 5.78
N ILE A 203 3.44 9.72 6.71
CA ILE A 203 4.89 9.88 6.93
C ILE A 203 5.67 9.38 5.72
N SER A 204 5.29 8.24 5.17
CA SER A 204 5.92 7.67 3.98
C SER A 204 5.74 8.56 2.76
N ASP A 205 4.53 9.07 2.54
CA ASP A 205 4.22 10.01 1.43
C ASP A 205 4.97 11.34 1.58
N ALA A 206 5.08 11.87 2.80
CA ALA A 206 5.85 13.06 3.11
C ALA A 206 7.37 12.87 3.01
N GLY A 207 7.85 11.64 3.29
CA GLY A 207 9.26 11.25 3.18
C GLY A 207 9.70 10.94 1.75
N PHE A 208 8.80 10.78 0.81
CA PHE A 208 9.09 10.67 -0.61
C PHE A 208 9.48 12.05 -1.18
N VAL A 209 10.67 12.48 -0.85
CA VAL A 209 11.33 13.54 -1.62
C VAL A 209 11.56 12.96 -3.01
N SER A 210 10.96 13.57 -4.02
CA SER A 210 11.22 13.19 -5.42
C SER A 210 12.73 13.07 -5.63
N GLU A 211 13.19 11.87 -5.98
CA GLU A 211 14.61 11.59 -6.26
C GLU A 211 15.08 12.37 -7.50
N HIS A 212 14.14 12.98 -8.21
CA HIS A 212 14.38 13.82 -9.35
C HIS A 212 14.45 15.29 -8.93
N ILE A 213 15.62 15.71 -8.51
CA ILE A 213 15.94 17.13 -8.37
C ILE A 213 16.29 17.62 -9.77
N ILE A 214 15.54 18.59 -10.29
CA ILE A 214 15.93 19.33 -11.48
C ILE A 214 17.16 20.15 -11.09
N LEU A 215 18.34 19.59 -11.34
CA LEU A 215 19.62 20.22 -11.03
C LEU A 215 19.85 21.47 -11.87
N ASP A 216 19.33 21.49 -13.10
CA ASP A 216 19.40 22.65 -13.97
C ASP A 216 18.24 22.64 -14.98
N ARG A 217 17.71 23.81 -15.28
CA ARG A 217 16.72 23.95 -16.34
C ARG A 217 17.45 24.11 -17.68
N ALA A 218 17.02 23.39 -18.70
CA ALA A 218 17.49 23.60 -20.05
C ALA A 218 17.30 25.07 -20.44
N ILE A 219 18.38 25.82 -20.52
CA ILE A 219 18.40 27.21 -20.94
C ILE A 219 18.82 27.21 -22.40
N VAL A 220 18.09 27.93 -23.24
CA VAL A 220 18.50 28.13 -24.63
C VAL A 220 19.83 28.89 -24.60
N PRO A 221 20.91 28.33 -25.18
CA PRO A 221 22.21 29.00 -25.18
C PRO A 221 22.10 30.36 -25.92
N THR A 222 22.42 31.43 -25.22
CA THR A 222 22.36 32.79 -25.75
C THR A 222 23.53 33.10 -26.69
N VAL A 223 24.56 32.27 -26.64
CA VAL A 223 25.77 32.43 -27.49
C VAL A 223 26.03 31.14 -28.25
N PRO A 224 26.19 31.16 -29.56
CA PRO A 224 26.50 29.92 -30.33
C PRO A 224 27.90 29.41 -29.94
N ILE A 225 27.97 28.13 -29.54
CA ILE A 225 29.21 27.47 -29.15
C ILE A 225 30.11 27.17 -30.37
N SER A 226 29.52 27.05 -31.55
CA SER A 226 30.24 26.81 -32.81
C SER A 226 29.47 27.44 -33.98
N PRO A 227 30.14 28.01 -34.98
CA PRO A 227 31.59 28.11 -35.09
C PRO A 227 32.16 29.35 -34.33
N ASN A 228 33.34 29.19 -33.73
CA ASN A 228 34.00 30.28 -33.04
C ASN A 228 34.60 31.23 -34.10
N LYS A 229 33.98 32.41 -34.25
CA LYS A 229 34.34 33.38 -35.31
C LYS A 229 35.80 33.77 -35.28
N ILE A 230 36.43 33.82 -34.10
CA ILE A 230 37.85 34.21 -33.97
C ILE A 230 38.76 33.12 -34.53
N ILE A 231 38.44 31.86 -34.28
CA ILE A 231 39.21 30.73 -34.80
C ILE A 231 39.10 30.62 -36.32
N PHE A 232 37.91 30.84 -36.89
CA PHE A 232 37.71 30.84 -38.33
C PHE A 232 38.43 31.99 -39.02
N LEU A 233 38.42 33.17 -38.42
CA LEU A 233 39.12 34.34 -38.94
C LEU A 233 40.64 34.12 -38.89
N GLY A 234 41.18 33.58 -37.79
CA GLY A 234 42.58 33.24 -37.64
C GLY A 234 43.07 32.19 -38.66
N LEU A 235 42.24 31.15 -38.87
CA LEU A 235 42.55 30.09 -39.84
C LEU A 235 42.52 30.64 -41.27
N GLY A 236 41.56 31.51 -41.62
CA GLY A 236 41.49 32.17 -42.94
C GLY A 236 42.71 33.05 -43.21
N LEU A 237 43.16 33.78 -42.20
CA LEU A 237 44.34 34.65 -42.31
C LEU A 237 45.63 33.86 -42.49
N ALA A 238 45.77 32.75 -41.74
CA ALA A 238 46.91 31.85 -41.84
C ALA A 238 46.99 31.15 -43.21
N LEU A 239 45.86 30.67 -43.74
CA LEU A 239 45.77 30.09 -45.08
C LEU A 239 46.06 31.13 -46.14
N GLY A 240 45.56 32.38 -46.02
CA GLY A 240 45.82 33.44 -46.98
C GLY A 240 47.29 33.80 -47.02
N LEU A 241 48.00 33.90 -45.89
CA LEU A 241 49.41 34.16 -45.82
C LEU A 241 50.24 32.99 -46.46
N MET A 242 49.84 31.74 -46.18
CA MET A 242 50.48 30.56 -46.76
C MET A 242 50.35 30.55 -48.27
N PHE A 243 49.17 30.86 -48.81
CA PHE A 243 48.97 30.96 -50.23
C PHE A 243 49.77 32.07 -50.89
N SER A 244 49.88 33.23 -50.23
CA SER A 244 50.69 34.36 -50.70
C SER A 244 52.16 34.02 -50.76
N LEU A 245 52.69 33.24 -49.84
CA LEU A 245 54.09 32.80 -49.79
C LEU A 245 54.42 31.73 -50.82
N ILE A 246 53.46 30.96 -51.33
CA ILE A 246 53.62 29.97 -52.39
C ILE A 246 53.60 30.61 -53.80
N LEU A 247 52.92 31.75 -53.91
CA LEU A 247 52.77 32.47 -55.18
C LEU A 247 53.89 33.53 -55.42
N LEU A 248 54.73 33.80 -54.41
CA LEU A 248 55.90 34.68 -54.54
C LEU A 248 57.14 33.85 -54.80
#